data_37a66563b4f10a74c3cc876e7214a48c
#
_entry.id   37a66563b4f10a74c3cc876e7214a48c
#
_cell.length_a   1.000
_cell.length_b   1.000
_cell.length_c   1.000
_cell.angle_alpha   90.00
_cell.angle_beta   90.00
_cell.angle_gamma   90.00
#
_symmetry.space_group_name_H-M   'P 1'
#
loop_
_entity.id
_entity.type
_entity.pdbx_description
1 polymer ?
#
loop_
_entity_poly.entity_id
_entity_poly.type
_entity_poly.pdbx_seq_one_letter_code
_entity_poly.pdbx_strand_id
1 'polypeptide(L)'
;MYKKQIATDKKVITFGEVMLRLTAPDFLRFSQTNQMIATYGGSEANVAVSLANFGIPTEFVTRLPDNAVARACIASLRANGLGTEGIVFGGKRMGLYFLESGAAFRNSNVVYDREGSSFATLRPGMIDWEKIFSDAGWFHWSGIAAALSQDGADACREALEIADRMGLTISCDLNFRKKLWNYGSSAAEVMQPLVQYSDVIFGAEPEYKEILGIQPVGFKAVDAADTTFEANFPAFEEFGRRVVELVPRCQ
;
A
#
# COMPACT_ATOMS: atom_id res chain seq x y z
N MET A 1 -2.64 -24.96 -1.64
CA MET A 1 -1.47 -25.07 -2.54
C MET A 1 -1.64 -24.03 -3.65
N TYR A 2 -0.79 -23.02 -3.70
CA TYR A 2 -0.86 -21.90 -4.63
C TYR A 2 -0.82 -22.43 -6.08
N LYS A 3 -1.88 -22.24 -6.84
CA LYS A 3 -2.03 -22.85 -8.18
C LYS A 3 -1.55 -21.96 -9.33
N LYS A 4 -1.35 -20.66 -9.10
CA LYS A 4 -0.80 -19.76 -10.12
C LYS A 4 0.73 -19.82 -10.08
N GLN A 5 1.36 -20.36 -11.13
CA GLN A 5 2.79 -20.21 -11.33
C GLN A 5 3.07 -18.74 -11.70
N ILE A 6 3.82 -18.05 -10.84
CA ILE A 6 4.34 -16.72 -11.15
C ILE A 6 5.44 -16.93 -12.20
N ALA A 7 5.24 -16.41 -13.40
CA ALA A 7 6.31 -16.36 -14.38
C ALA A 7 7.38 -15.40 -13.87
N THR A 8 8.57 -15.90 -13.60
CA THR A 8 9.70 -15.18 -12.98
C THR A 8 10.28 -14.07 -13.86
N ASP A 9 9.85 -14.00 -15.11
CA ASP A 9 10.26 -13.02 -16.12
C ASP A 9 9.29 -11.84 -16.27
N LYS A 10 8.12 -11.90 -15.61
CA LYS A 10 7.11 -10.85 -15.65
C LYS A 10 7.28 -9.83 -14.53
N LYS A 11 6.89 -8.58 -14.81
CA LYS A 11 6.95 -7.49 -13.84
C LYS A 11 5.93 -7.63 -12.71
N VAL A 12 6.31 -7.12 -11.54
CA VAL A 12 5.38 -6.77 -10.47
C VAL A 12 5.03 -5.29 -10.60
N ILE A 13 3.74 -5.00 -10.67
CA ILE A 13 3.23 -3.62 -10.68
C ILE A 13 2.74 -3.29 -9.28
N THR A 14 3.20 -2.18 -8.72
CA THR A 14 2.69 -1.66 -7.43
C THR A 14 2.04 -0.31 -7.66
N PHE A 15 0.92 -0.04 -6.98
CA PHE A 15 0.12 1.16 -7.17
C PHE A 15 -0.21 1.84 -5.85
N GLY A 16 0.20 3.10 -5.70
CA GLY A 16 -0.08 3.87 -4.49
C GLY A 16 0.51 5.28 -4.50
N GLU A 17 0.39 5.97 -3.38
CA GLU A 17 0.97 7.30 -3.22
C GLU A 17 2.40 7.23 -2.72
N VAL A 18 3.31 7.94 -3.39
CA VAL A 18 4.63 8.29 -2.87
C VAL A 18 4.62 9.74 -2.41
N MET A 19 5.11 9.98 -1.19
CA MET A 19 5.14 11.29 -0.55
C MET A 19 6.58 11.73 -0.30
N LEU A 20 6.80 13.05 -0.26
CA LEU A 20 8.03 13.62 0.28
C LEU A 20 8.00 13.50 1.80
N ARG A 21 8.95 12.76 2.37
CA ARG A 21 9.16 12.63 3.80
C ARG A 21 10.19 13.66 4.27
N LEU A 22 9.81 14.47 5.24
CA LEU A 22 10.66 15.43 5.91
C LEU A 22 10.90 14.96 7.35
N THR A 23 12.11 14.49 7.62
CA THR A 23 12.46 13.90 8.93
C THR A 23 13.35 14.86 9.69
N ALA A 24 13.00 15.16 10.96
CA ALA A 24 13.93 15.85 11.87
C ALA A 24 15.19 14.98 12.04
N PRO A 25 16.40 15.56 11.96
CA PRO A 25 17.64 14.79 12.07
C PRO A 25 17.76 14.11 13.42
N ASP A 26 18.45 12.98 13.43
CA ASP A 26 18.68 12.15 14.61
C ASP A 26 17.35 11.82 15.35
N PHE A 27 17.23 12.19 16.60
CA PHE A 27 16.04 12.01 17.44
C PHE A 27 15.48 13.36 17.91
N LEU A 28 15.77 14.44 17.19
CA LEU A 28 15.29 15.76 17.55
C LEU A 28 13.77 15.89 17.30
N ARG A 29 13.14 16.76 18.10
CA ARG A 29 11.76 17.19 17.84
C ARG A 29 11.76 18.32 16.80
N PHE A 30 10.63 18.54 16.14
CA PHE A 30 10.47 19.67 15.21
C PHE A 30 10.81 21.02 15.85
N SER A 31 10.52 21.18 17.15
CA SER A 31 10.85 22.41 17.91
C SER A 31 12.33 22.56 18.25
N GLN A 32 13.17 21.56 17.99
CA GLN A 32 14.60 21.55 18.35
C GLN A 32 15.52 21.71 17.15
N THR A 33 14.96 21.77 15.94
CA THR A 33 15.73 21.88 14.70
C THR A 33 15.01 22.73 13.67
N ASN A 34 15.78 23.42 12.83
CA ASN A 34 15.30 24.09 11.62
C ASN A 34 15.77 23.35 10.34
N GLN A 35 16.35 22.15 10.50
CA GLN A 35 16.80 21.33 9.38
C GLN A 35 15.88 20.11 9.24
N MET A 36 15.64 19.69 7.99
CA MET A 36 14.88 18.50 7.67
C MET A 36 15.62 17.66 6.64
N ILE A 37 15.68 16.37 6.87
CA ILE A 37 16.20 15.38 5.92
C ILE A 37 15.06 15.01 4.97
N ALA A 38 15.22 15.33 3.69
CA ALA A 38 14.24 15.01 2.66
C ALA A 38 14.49 13.62 2.05
N THR A 39 13.48 12.76 2.09
CA THR A 39 13.47 11.43 1.44
C THR A 39 12.09 11.18 0.85
N TYR A 40 11.90 10.04 0.16
CA TYR A 40 10.62 9.67 -0.41
C TYR A 40 10.14 8.35 0.19
N GLY A 41 8.82 8.21 0.40
CA GLY A 41 8.26 6.99 0.95
C GLY A 41 6.74 6.91 0.71
N GLY A 42 6.28 5.68 0.62
CA GLY A 42 4.89 5.29 0.48
C GLY A 42 4.82 3.79 0.66
N SER A 43 3.68 3.25 1.10
CA SER A 43 3.54 1.81 1.37
C SER A 43 3.98 0.99 0.16
N GLU A 44 3.33 1.18 -0.97
CA GLU A 44 3.53 0.44 -2.21
C GLU A 44 4.86 0.80 -2.90
N ALA A 45 5.32 2.05 -2.74
CA ALA A 45 6.65 2.46 -3.21
C ALA A 45 7.76 1.74 -2.43
N ASN A 46 7.60 1.54 -1.11
CA ASN A 46 8.55 0.79 -0.30
C ASN A 46 8.56 -0.69 -0.68
N VAL A 47 7.39 -1.29 -0.96
CA VAL A 47 7.28 -2.66 -1.49
C VAL A 47 8.02 -2.75 -2.83
N ALA A 48 7.79 -1.82 -3.74
CA ALA A 48 8.46 -1.78 -5.04
C ALA A 48 9.98 -1.73 -4.90
N VAL A 49 10.51 -0.83 -4.06
CA VAL A 49 11.95 -0.72 -3.79
C VAL A 49 12.51 -2.03 -3.22
N SER A 50 11.80 -2.66 -2.28
CA SER A 50 12.23 -3.94 -1.72
C SER A 50 12.31 -5.04 -2.77
N LEU A 51 11.30 -5.15 -3.63
CA LEU A 51 11.27 -6.14 -4.71
C LEU A 51 12.40 -5.90 -5.72
N ALA A 52 12.64 -4.65 -6.11
CA ALA A 52 13.74 -4.31 -7.01
C ALA A 52 15.11 -4.67 -6.40
N ASN A 53 15.32 -4.44 -5.09
CA ASN A 53 16.53 -4.85 -4.38
C ASN A 53 16.70 -6.38 -4.32
N PHE A 54 15.62 -7.15 -4.40
CA PHE A 54 15.66 -8.61 -4.55
C PHE A 54 15.85 -9.07 -6.00
N GLY A 55 16.02 -8.14 -6.94
CA GLY A 55 16.20 -8.43 -8.36
C GLY A 55 14.92 -8.77 -9.11
N ILE A 56 13.77 -8.49 -8.53
CA ILE A 56 12.46 -8.70 -9.17
C ILE A 56 12.13 -7.49 -10.04
N PRO A 57 11.87 -7.65 -11.35
CA PRO A 57 11.43 -6.57 -12.21
C PRO A 57 10.17 -5.91 -11.64
N THR A 58 10.25 -4.64 -11.28
CA THR A 58 9.16 -3.95 -10.60
C THR A 58 8.94 -2.56 -11.20
N GLU A 59 7.68 -2.20 -11.38
CA GLU A 59 7.26 -0.88 -11.83
C GLU A 59 6.30 -0.26 -10.81
N PHE A 60 6.50 1.01 -10.50
CA PHE A 60 5.66 1.75 -9.57
C PHE A 60 4.73 2.70 -10.32
N VAL A 61 3.44 2.58 -10.07
CA VAL A 61 2.37 3.38 -10.67
C VAL A 61 1.84 4.36 -9.66
N THR A 62 1.83 5.64 -10.01
CA THR A 62 1.34 6.72 -9.17
C THR A 62 0.99 7.96 -10.01
N ARG A 63 0.44 8.99 -9.37
CA ARG A 63 0.24 10.30 -9.96
C ARG A 63 1.04 11.37 -9.22
N LEU A 64 1.85 12.13 -9.96
CA LEU A 64 2.73 13.17 -9.43
C LEU A 64 2.51 14.52 -10.14
N PRO A 65 2.81 15.66 -9.48
CA PRO A 65 2.79 16.96 -10.15
C PRO A 65 3.97 17.06 -11.13
N ASP A 66 3.81 17.85 -12.18
CA ASP A 66 4.92 18.13 -13.10
C ASP A 66 5.80 19.27 -12.56
N ASN A 67 6.72 18.93 -11.65
CA ASN A 67 7.65 19.89 -11.05
C ASN A 67 8.99 19.23 -10.68
N ALA A 68 9.95 20.06 -10.25
CA ALA A 68 11.31 19.60 -9.92
C ALA A 68 11.34 18.61 -8.74
N VAL A 69 10.45 18.75 -7.74
CA VAL A 69 10.39 17.85 -6.57
C VAL A 69 9.94 16.45 -7.01
N ALA A 70 8.91 16.37 -7.85
CA ALA A 70 8.44 15.11 -8.41
C ALA A 70 9.50 14.44 -9.30
N ARG A 71 10.25 15.23 -10.10
CA ARG A 71 11.37 14.69 -10.90
C ARG A 71 12.48 14.14 -10.02
N ALA A 72 12.80 14.76 -8.89
CA ALA A 72 13.76 14.25 -7.92
C ALA A 72 13.26 12.95 -7.26
N CYS A 73 11.96 12.86 -6.97
CA CYS A 73 11.34 11.61 -6.51
C CYS A 73 11.52 10.48 -7.55
N ILE A 74 11.18 10.73 -8.81
CA ILE A 74 11.33 9.75 -9.89
C ILE A 74 12.79 9.33 -10.04
N ALA A 75 13.74 10.27 -9.97
CA ALA A 75 15.17 9.96 -10.01
C ALA A 75 15.59 9.03 -8.85
N SER A 76 15.06 9.29 -7.64
CA SER A 76 15.31 8.44 -6.47
C SER A 76 14.72 7.03 -6.64
N LEU A 77 13.51 6.90 -7.20
CA LEU A 77 12.91 5.59 -7.48
C LEU A 77 13.73 4.82 -8.52
N ARG A 78 14.14 5.47 -9.61
CA ARG A 78 14.99 4.88 -10.65
C ARG A 78 16.37 4.46 -10.14
N ALA A 79 16.96 5.24 -9.23
CA ALA A 79 18.22 4.88 -8.59
C ALA A 79 18.14 3.59 -7.77
N ASN A 80 16.93 3.21 -7.33
CA ASN A 80 16.64 1.94 -6.68
C ASN A 80 16.19 0.84 -7.66
N GLY A 81 16.33 1.04 -8.97
CA GLY A 81 16.04 0.04 -9.99
C GLY A 81 14.57 -0.09 -10.40
N LEU A 82 13.69 0.85 -10.02
CA LEU A 82 12.28 0.77 -10.39
C LEU A 82 12.00 1.28 -11.80
N GLY A 83 11.09 0.60 -12.51
CA GLY A 83 10.35 1.16 -13.64
C GLY A 83 9.42 2.28 -13.17
N THR A 84 9.34 3.34 -13.95
CA THR A 84 8.56 4.55 -13.62
C THR A 84 7.72 5.04 -14.80
N GLU A 85 7.56 4.22 -15.83
CA GLU A 85 6.82 4.53 -17.04
C GLU A 85 5.30 4.66 -16.77
N GLY A 86 4.80 3.97 -15.73
CA GLY A 86 3.42 4.05 -15.26
C GLY A 86 3.10 5.30 -14.41
N ILE A 87 4.07 6.21 -14.21
CA ILE A 87 3.82 7.45 -13.48
C ILE A 87 3.11 8.45 -14.39
N VAL A 88 1.90 8.86 -13.99
CA VAL A 88 1.15 9.90 -14.70
C VAL A 88 1.32 11.27 -14.04
N PHE A 89 1.43 12.30 -14.87
CA PHE A 89 1.60 13.67 -14.38
C PHE A 89 0.27 14.41 -14.28
N GLY A 90 0.15 15.24 -13.25
CA GLY A 90 -1.01 16.11 -13.03
C GLY A 90 -1.19 16.47 -11.57
N GLY A 91 -2.18 17.33 -11.29
CA GLY A 91 -2.35 17.90 -9.96
C GLY A 91 -1.35 19.01 -9.65
N LYS A 92 -1.36 19.51 -8.42
CA LYS A 92 -0.61 20.71 -8.04
C LYS A 92 0.58 20.44 -7.13
N ARG A 93 0.51 19.37 -6.31
CA ARG A 93 1.52 19.12 -5.26
C ARG A 93 1.71 17.61 -5.01
N MET A 94 2.89 17.26 -4.57
CA MET A 94 3.16 15.96 -3.95
C MET A 94 2.62 15.95 -2.51
N GLY A 95 2.13 14.82 -2.04
CA GLY A 95 1.82 14.64 -0.62
C GLY A 95 3.09 14.74 0.22
N LEU A 96 2.96 15.23 1.45
CA LEU A 96 4.04 15.38 2.42
C LEU A 96 3.72 14.60 3.68
N TYR A 97 4.76 14.17 4.40
CA TYR A 97 4.65 13.85 5.80
C TYR A 97 5.92 14.22 6.56
N PHE A 98 5.71 14.62 7.81
CA PHE A 98 6.77 15.02 8.70
C PHE A 98 6.98 13.91 9.73
N LEU A 99 8.23 13.59 10.03
CA LEU A 99 8.59 12.52 10.96
C LEU A 99 9.54 13.03 12.03
N GLU A 100 9.14 12.87 13.29
CA GLU A 100 10.04 12.86 14.44
C GLU A 100 10.33 11.41 14.80
N SER A 101 11.58 10.99 14.72
CA SER A 101 11.98 9.64 15.11
C SER A 101 11.81 9.43 16.62
N GLY A 102 11.30 8.29 17.02
CA GLY A 102 11.20 7.89 18.41
C GLY A 102 12.58 7.67 19.04
N ALA A 103 12.68 7.88 20.35
CA ALA A 103 13.90 7.61 21.11
C ALA A 103 13.53 7.06 22.49
N ALA A 104 14.16 5.94 22.87
CA ALA A 104 13.88 5.25 24.14
C ALA A 104 12.37 5.01 24.34
N PHE A 105 11.75 5.65 25.32
CA PHE A 105 10.32 5.52 25.61
C PHE A 105 9.42 6.48 24.81
N ARG A 106 9.98 7.34 24.00
CA ARG A 106 9.22 8.27 23.16
C ARG A 106 8.89 7.63 21.82
N ASN A 107 7.61 7.49 21.53
CA ASN A 107 7.15 7.04 20.21
C ASN A 107 7.51 8.03 19.10
N SER A 108 7.63 7.53 17.87
CA SER A 108 7.70 8.37 16.68
C SER A 108 6.41 9.17 16.51
N ASN A 109 6.54 10.40 16.02
CA ASN A 109 5.42 11.27 15.70
C ASN A 109 5.39 11.52 14.19
N VAL A 110 4.26 11.24 13.55
CA VAL A 110 4.05 11.44 12.11
C VAL A 110 2.92 12.41 11.89
N VAL A 111 3.18 13.46 11.14
CA VAL A 111 2.18 14.45 10.72
C VAL A 111 2.05 14.39 9.20
N TYR A 112 0.84 14.08 8.71
CA TYR A 112 0.55 14.00 7.29
C TYR A 112 -0.01 15.32 6.78
N ASP A 113 0.47 15.76 5.62
CA ASP A 113 -0.06 16.85 4.80
C ASP A 113 -0.21 16.34 3.36
N ARG A 114 -1.31 15.65 3.09
CA ARG A 114 -1.56 14.99 1.80
C ARG A 114 -2.88 15.38 1.13
N GLU A 115 -3.68 16.21 1.77
CA GLU A 115 -4.92 16.70 1.18
C GLU A 115 -4.66 17.44 -0.13
N GLY A 116 -5.43 17.13 -1.17
CA GLY A 116 -5.25 17.73 -2.49
C GLY A 116 -3.93 17.38 -3.18
N SER A 117 -3.22 16.35 -2.71
CA SER A 117 -2.05 15.83 -3.43
C SER A 117 -2.43 15.36 -4.83
N SER A 118 -1.46 15.29 -5.72
CA SER A 118 -1.67 14.81 -7.09
C SER A 118 -2.29 13.41 -7.09
N PHE A 119 -1.84 12.53 -6.21
CA PHE A 119 -2.40 11.19 -6.08
C PHE A 119 -3.83 11.23 -5.52
N ALA A 120 -4.11 12.04 -4.50
CA ALA A 120 -5.46 12.17 -3.93
C ALA A 120 -6.50 12.73 -4.93
N THR A 121 -6.05 13.31 -6.04
CA THR A 121 -6.91 13.79 -7.14
C THR A 121 -6.95 12.84 -8.34
N LEU A 122 -6.50 11.60 -8.16
CA LEU A 122 -6.59 10.56 -9.19
C LEU A 122 -8.06 10.17 -9.42
N ARG A 123 -8.40 9.87 -10.67
CA ARG A 123 -9.73 9.42 -11.10
C ARG A 123 -9.62 8.27 -12.08
N PRO A 124 -10.66 7.45 -12.22
CA PRO A 124 -10.74 6.46 -13.30
C PRO A 124 -10.43 7.06 -14.68
N GLY A 125 -9.82 6.28 -15.55
CA GLY A 125 -9.43 6.68 -16.89
C GLY A 125 -8.15 7.53 -17.00
N MET A 126 -7.51 7.88 -15.87
CA MET A 126 -6.24 8.66 -15.89
C MET A 126 -5.01 7.78 -16.11
N ILE A 127 -5.11 6.48 -15.92
CA ILE A 127 -4.03 5.50 -16.05
C ILE A 127 -4.41 4.49 -17.11
N ASP A 128 -3.53 4.24 -18.06
CA ASP A 128 -3.68 3.20 -19.10
C ASP A 128 -3.26 1.84 -18.52
N TRP A 129 -4.17 1.22 -17.77
CA TRP A 129 -3.91 -0.04 -17.09
C TRP A 129 -3.63 -1.20 -18.07
N GLU A 130 -4.29 -1.25 -19.22
CA GLU A 130 -4.06 -2.31 -20.21
C GLU A 130 -2.63 -2.29 -20.72
N LYS A 131 -2.09 -1.10 -20.97
CA LYS A 131 -0.70 -0.93 -21.38
C LYS A 131 0.26 -1.31 -20.23
N ILE A 132 -0.01 -0.86 -19.00
CA ILE A 132 0.86 -1.12 -17.84
C ILE A 132 0.89 -2.61 -17.50
N PHE A 133 -0.23 -3.30 -17.61
CA PHE A 133 -0.32 -4.73 -17.28
C PHE A 133 0.10 -5.67 -18.41
N SER A 134 0.41 -5.17 -19.60
CA SER A 134 0.69 -5.99 -20.80
C SER A 134 1.84 -6.99 -20.60
N ASP A 135 2.86 -6.65 -19.81
CA ASP A 135 4.01 -7.51 -19.46
C ASP A 135 4.10 -7.82 -17.96
N ALA A 136 3.01 -7.58 -17.22
CA ALA A 136 2.94 -7.84 -15.79
C ALA A 136 2.43 -9.25 -15.47
N GLY A 137 2.87 -9.80 -14.34
CA GLY A 137 2.37 -11.05 -13.77
C GLY A 137 1.70 -10.87 -12.40
N TRP A 138 1.98 -9.73 -11.77
CA TRP A 138 1.49 -9.43 -10.41
C TRP A 138 1.11 -7.96 -10.27
N PHE A 139 -0.02 -7.71 -9.60
CA PHE A 139 -0.47 -6.37 -9.22
C PHE A 139 -0.60 -6.28 -7.69
N HIS A 140 0.08 -5.32 -7.07
CA HIS A 140 0.00 -5.05 -5.63
C HIS A 140 -0.54 -3.65 -5.36
N TRP A 141 -1.53 -3.57 -4.47
CA TRP A 141 -2.18 -2.34 -4.04
C TRP A 141 -2.48 -2.36 -2.55
N SER A 142 -2.90 -1.24 -1.97
CA SER A 142 -3.36 -1.19 -0.58
C SER A 142 -4.63 -0.38 -0.39
N GLY A 143 -5.26 -0.57 0.76
CA GLY A 143 -6.44 0.19 1.19
C GLY A 143 -6.18 1.69 1.34
N ILE A 144 -4.93 2.15 1.40
CA ILE A 144 -4.59 3.59 1.47
C ILE A 144 -5.10 4.32 0.23
N ALA A 145 -4.91 3.75 -0.97
CA ALA A 145 -5.31 4.39 -2.21
C ALA A 145 -6.83 4.61 -2.26
N ALA A 146 -7.60 3.60 -1.84
CA ALA A 146 -9.06 3.67 -1.77
C ALA A 146 -9.58 4.56 -0.62
N ALA A 147 -8.79 4.75 0.43
CA ALA A 147 -9.19 5.52 1.62
C ALA A 147 -9.15 7.04 1.42
N LEU A 148 -8.51 7.55 0.35
CA LEU A 148 -8.29 8.98 0.16
C LEU A 148 -9.51 9.72 -0.39
N SER A 149 -10.28 9.08 -1.25
CA SER A 149 -11.47 9.65 -1.88
C SER A 149 -12.31 8.58 -2.59
N GLN A 150 -13.56 8.90 -2.92
CA GLN A 150 -14.39 8.03 -3.76
C GLN A 150 -13.74 7.81 -5.15
N ASP A 151 -13.24 8.87 -5.77
CA ASP A 151 -12.53 8.78 -7.07
C ASP A 151 -11.31 7.83 -6.97
N GLY A 152 -10.57 7.86 -5.84
CA GLY A 152 -9.47 6.95 -5.57
C GLY A 152 -9.91 5.48 -5.43
N ALA A 153 -11.02 5.24 -4.74
CA ALA A 153 -11.63 3.91 -4.63
C ALA A 153 -12.10 3.38 -6.00
N ASP A 154 -12.71 4.24 -6.82
CA ASP A 154 -13.16 3.88 -8.15
C ASP A 154 -11.98 3.62 -9.11
N ALA A 155 -10.89 4.37 -8.98
CA ALA A 155 -9.64 4.09 -9.72
C ALA A 155 -8.98 2.77 -9.29
N CYS A 156 -9.05 2.41 -8.00
CA CYS A 156 -8.62 1.08 -7.53
C CYS A 156 -9.49 -0.02 -8.17
N ARG A 157 -10.80 0.16 -8.21
CA ARG A 157 -11.74 -0.78 -8.83
C ARG A 157 -11.41 -1.00 -10.31
N GLU A 158 -11.22 0.08 -11.08
CA GLU A 158 -10.82 0.02 -12.48
C GLU A 158 -9.54 -0.82 -12.67
N ALA A 159 -8.50 -0.54 -11.88
CA ALA A 159 -7.25 -1.29 -11.93
C ALA A 159 -7.46 -2.79 -11.64
N LEU A 160 -8.24 -3.11 -10.61
CA LEU A 160 -8.52 -4.48 -10.18
C LEU A 160 -9.31 -5.27 -11.23
N GLU A 161 -10.33 -4.66 -11.82
CA GLU A 161 -11.13 -5.28 -12.89
C GLU A 161 -10.27 -5.59 -14.12
N ILE A 162 -9.37 -4.67 -14.49
CA ILE A 162 -8.46 -4.89 -15.63
C ILE A 162 -7.40 -5.94 -15.30
N ALA A 163 -6.78 -5.89 -14.10
CA ALA A 163 -5.81 -6.88 -13.65
C ALA A 163 -6.41 -8.30 -13.60
N ASP A 164 -7.65 -8.42 -13.12
CA ASP A 164 -8.38 -9.69 -13.09
C ASP A 164 -8.66 -10.22 -14.50
N ARG A 165 -9.19 -9.38 -15.39
CA ARG A 165 -9.46 -9.73 -16.78
C ARG A 165 -8.20 -10.18 -17.53
N MET A 166 -7.05 -9.58 -17.21
CA MET A 166 -5.76 -9.93 -17.79
C MET A 166 -5.08 -11.12 -17.09
N GLY A 167 -5.68 -11.66 -16.02
CA GLY A 167 -5.21 -12.86 -15.34
C GLY A 167 -4.00 -12.66 -14.44
N LEU A 168 -3.74 -11.43 -13.97
CA LEU A 168 -2.67 -11.14 -13.03
C LEU A 168 -2.95 -11.81 -11.67
N THR A 169 -1.89 -12.12 -10.94
CA THR A 169 -2.00 -12.36 -9.50
C THR A 169 -2.16 -11.03 -8.79
N ILE A 170 -3.14 -10.91 -7.90
CA ILE A 170 -3.46 -9.65 -7.22
C ILE A 170 -3.21 -9.80 -5.73
N SER A 171 -2.43 -8.89 -5.16
CA SER A 171 -2.25 -8.80 -3.71
C SER A 171 -2.70 -7.46 -3.15
N CYS A 172 -3.31 -7.52 -1.97
CA CYS A 172 -3.80 -6.36 -1.22
C CYS A 172 -3.14 -6.30 0.15
N ASP A 173 -2.63 -5.12 0.55
CA ASP A 173 -2.40 -4.79 1.96
C ASP A 173 -3.62 -4.00 2.46
N LEU A 174 -4.35 -4.55 3.45
CA LEU A 174 -5.53 -3.91 4.01
C LEU A 174 -5.22 -2.51 4.54
N ASN A 175 -4.10 -2.35 5.20
CA ASN A 175 -3.46 -1.08 5.58
C ASN A 175 -4.45 -0.03 6.12
N PHE A 176 -5.35 -0.47 7.01
CA PHE A 176 -6.41 0.39 7.53
C PHE A 176 -5.85 1.57 8.31
N ARG A 177 -6.29 2.77 7.92
CA ARG A 177 -5.93 4.03 8.59
C ARG A 177 -7.20 4.82 8.91
N LYS A 178 -7.70 4.69 10.14
CA LYS A 178 -8.97 5.30 10.58
C LYS A 178 -9.14 6.76 10.17
N LYS A 179 -8.06 7.54 10.16
CA LYS A 179 -8.10 8.98 9.86
C LYS A 179 -8.27 9.31 8.37
N LEU A 180 -8.24 8.35 7.45
CA LEU A 180 -8.33 8.61 6.01
C LEU A 180 -9.77 8.49 5.47
N TRP A 181 -10.62 7.71 6.11
CA TRP A 181 -12.00 7.43 5.68
C TRP A 181 -12.95 8.59 6.04
N ASN A 182 -12.81 9.73 5.33
CA ASN A 182 -13.54 10.97 5.66
C ASN A 182 -14.45 11.48 4.53
N TYR A 183 -14.70 10.67 3.49
CA TYR A 183 -15.51 11.07 2.34
C TYR A 183 -16.93 10.47 2.31
N GLY A 184 -17.44 10.02 3.46
CA GLY A 184 -18.83 9.60 3.65
C GLY A 184 -19.09 8.09 3.56
N SER A 185 -18.10 7.27 3.18
CA SER A 185 -18.18 5.80 3.15
C SER A 185 -17.27 5.19 4.21
N SER A 186 -17.69 4.08 4.79
CA SER A 186 -16.86 3.33 5.73
C SER A 186 -15.80 2.49 4.98
N ALA A 187 -14.71 2.14 5.68
CA ALA A 187 -13.70 1.26 5.13
C ALA A 187 -14.27 -0.09 4.68
N ALA A 188 -15.17 -0.67 5.45
CA ALA A 188 -15.81 -1.95 5.11
C ALA A 188 -16.63 -1.87 3.82
N GLU A 189 -17.49 -0.84 3.68
CA GLU A 189 -18.33 -0.66 2.48
C GLU A 189 -17.50 -0.55 1.20
N VAL A 190 -16.34 0.11 1.27
CA VAL A 190 -15.49 0.32 0.09
C VAL A 190 -14.56 -0.86 -0.14
N MET A 191 -13.90 -1.37 0.91
CA MET A 191 -12.87 -2.38 0.76
C MET A 191 -13.41 -3.79 0.53
N GLN A 192 -14.55 -4.16 1.14
CA GLN A 192 -15.10 -5.52 0.96
C GLN A 192 -15.28 -5.92 -0.52
N PRO A 193 -15.88 -5.10 -1.40
CA PRO A 193 -15.97 -5.44 -2.81
C PRO A 193 -14.62 -5.42 -3.54
N LEU A 194 -13.66 -4.59 -3.12
CA LEU A 194 -12.35 -4.49 -3.76
C LEU A 194 -11.44 -5.68 -3.42
N VAL A 195 -11.44 -6.13 -2.18
CA VAL A 195 -10.60 -7.27 -1.76
C VAL A 195 -11.03 -8.60 -2.38
N GLN A 196 -12.25 -8.70 -2.93
CA GLN A 196 -12.72 -9.88 -3.66
C GLN A 196 -11.85 -10.21 -4.89
N TYR A 197 -11.13 -9.24 -5.42
CA TYR A 197 -10.20 -9.45 -6.53
C TYR A 197 -8.83 -10.00 -6.08
N SER A 198 -8.57 -10.11 -4.77
CA SER A 198 -7.24 -10.43 -4.26
C SER A 198 -7.01 -11.93 -4.13
N ASP A 199 -5.90 -12.40 -4.69
CA ASP A 199 -5.39 -13.77 -4.50
C ASP A 199 -4.59 -13.88 -3.18
N VAL A 200 -4.00 -12.75 -2.71
CA VAL A 200 -3.22 -12.67 -1.46
C VAL A 200 -3.62 -11.42 -0.70
N ILE A 201 -3.88 -11.55 0.59
CA ILE A 201 -4.24 -10.43 1.47
C ILE A 201 -3.25 -10.34 2.62
N PHE A 202 -2.66 -9.15 2.79
CA PHE A 202 -1.85 -8.79 3.95
C PHE A 202 -2.65 -7.89 4.88
N GLY A 203 -2.45 -8.05 6.18
CA GLY A 203 -3.08 -7.19 7.17
C GLY A 203 -2.81 -7.66 8.59
N ALA A 204 -2.87 -6.74 9.54
CA ALA A 204 -2.89 -7.06 10.95
C ALA A 204 -4.33 -7.42 11.40
N GLU A 205 -4.45 -8.17 12.48
CA GLU A 205 -5.76 -8.62 13.01
C GLU A 205 -6.80 -7.51 13.16
N PRO A 206 -6.46 -6.29 13.68
CA PRO A 206 -7.43 -5.21 13.77
C PRO A 206 -7.95 -4.75 12.40
N GLU A 207 -7.14 -4.85 11.35
CA GLU A 207 -7.51 -4.43 9.99
C GLU A 207 -8.53 -5.39 9.37
N TYR A 208 -8.35 -6.70 9.57
CA TYR A 208 -9.34 -7.70 9.18
C TYR A 208 -10.68 -7.50 9.91
N LYS A 209 -10.63 -7.15 11.19
CA LYS A 209 -11.84 -6.85 11.96
C LYS A 209 -12.58 -5.65 11.39
N GLU A 210 -11.89 -4.55 11.15
CA GLU A 210 -12.49 -3.29 10.68
C GLU A 210 -13.00 -3.38 9.24
N ILE A 211 -12.34 -4.15 8.39
CA ILE A 211 -12.66 -4.24 6.96
C ILE A 211 -13.57 -5.44 6.67
N LEU A 212 -13.23 -6.63 7.16
CA LEU A 212 -13.94 -7.87 6.84
C LEU A 212 -14.86 -8.38 7.96
N GLY A 213 -14.85 -7.73 9.12
CA GLY A 213 -15.64 -8.17 10.28
C GLY A 213 -15.13 -9.47 10.91
N ILE A 214 -13.93 -9.93 10.55
CA ILE A 214 -13.34 -11.18 11.06
C ILE A 214 -12.38 -10.86 12.19
N GLN A 215 -12.55 -11.57 13.32
CA GLN A 215 -11.57 -11.55 14.41
C GLN A 215 -11.03 -12.97 14.62
N PRO A 216 -9.72 -13.10 14.91
CA PRO A 216 -9.19 -14.34 15.43
C PRO A 216 -9.89 -14.69 16.74
N VAL A 217 -10.31 -15.96 16.87
CA VAL A 217 -10.96 -16.49 18.09
C VAL A 217 -10.01 -17.48 18.72
N GLY A 218 -9.85 -17.44 20.04
CA GLY A 218 -9.04 -18.42 20.77
C GLY A 218 -7.55 -18.09 20.85
N PHE A 219 -7.14 -16.87 20.49
CA PHE A 219 -5.77 -16.41 20.77
C PHE A 219 -5.51 -16.43 22.25
N LYS A 220 -4.48 -17.17 22.66
CA LYS A 220 -3.92 -17.10 23.99
C LYS A 220 -2.98 -15.90 24.03
N ALA A 221 -3.15 -15.01 25.02
CA ALA A 221 -2.14 -14.01 25.31
C ALA A 221 -0.83 -14.76 25.58
N VAL A 222 0.13 -14.61 24.70
CA VAL A 222 1.47 -15.19 24.86
C VAL A 222 2.24 -14.19 25.69
N ASP A 223 2.78 -14.64 26.84
CA ASP A 223 3.74 -13.83 27.60
C ASP A 223 4.89 -13.44 26.64
N ALA A 224 5.40 -12.22 26.77
CA ALA A 224 6.43 -11.69 25.88
C ALA A 224 7.72 -12.55 25.75
N ALA A 225 7.85 -13.56 26.62
CA ALA A 225 8.91 -14.55 26.61
C ALA A 225 8.59 -15.82 25.80
N ASP A 226 7.31 -16.07 25.50
CA ASP A 226 6.88 -17.28 24.76
C ASP A 226 6.48 -16.90 23.34
N THR A 227 7.46 -16.89 22.46
CA THR A 227 7.33 -16.53 21.04
C THR A 227 6.84 -17.69 20.19
N THR A 228 6.29 -18.75 20.75
CA THR A 228 5.88 -19.90 19.96
C THR A 228 4.58 -19.60 19.20
N PHE A 229 4.75 -19.23 17.92
CA PHE A 229 3.72 -19.23 16.89
C PHE A 229 2.88 -20.52 16.92
N GLU A 230 3.50 -21.64 17.29
CA GLU A 230 2.91 -22.96 17.45
C GLU A 230 1.71 -22.99 18.40
N ALA A 231 1.74 -22.25 19.51
CA ALA A 231 0.65 -22.21 20.47
C ALA A 231 -0.67 -21.62 19.93
N ASN A 232 -0.56 -20.73 18.91
CA ASN A 232 -1.69 -20.04 18.29
C ASN A 232 -1.98 -20.55 16.86
N PHE A 233 -1.22 -21.52 16.36
CA PHE A 233 -1.38 -22.03 14.99
C PHE A 233 -2.82 -22.47 14.66
N PRO A 234 -3.56 -23.21 15.50
CA PRO A 234 -4.95 -23.57 15.22
C PRO A 234 -5.88 -22.36 15.10
N ALA A 235 -5.63 -21.29 15.88
CA ALA A 235 -6.42 -20.06 15.81
C ALA A 235 -6.12 -19.30 14.51
N PHE A 236 -4.87 -19.28 14.04
CA PHE A 236 -4.50 -18.71 12.75
C PHE A 236 -5.05 -19.52 11.58
N GLU A 237 -5.05 -20.85 11.66
CA GLU A 237 -5.62 -21.72 10.63
C GLU A 237 -7.12 -21.48 10.48
N GLU A 238 -7.86 -21.46 11.59
CA GLU A 238 -9.30 -21.16 11.59
C GLU A 238 -9.57 -19.74 11.08
N PHE A 239 -8.75 -18.77 11.47
CA PHE A 239 -8.85 -17.41 10.99
C PHE A 239 -8.65 -17.35 9.46
N GLY A 240 -7.59 -17.99 8.94
CA GLY A 240 -7.32 -18.07 7.50
C GLY A 240 -8.47 -18.73 6.73
N ARG A 241 -9.05 -19.81 7.27
CA ARG A 241 -10.20 -20.47 6.68
C ARG A 241 -11.40 -19.53 6.54
N ARG A 242 -11.69 -18.71 7.56
CA ARG A 242 -12.77 -17.72 7.52
C ARG A 242 -12.48 -16.59 6.52
N VAL A 243 -11.22 -16.18 6.35
CA VAL A 243 -10.84 -15.23 5.30
C VAL A 243 -11.12 -15.80 3.92
N VAL A 244 -10.73 -17.05 3.66
CA VAL A 244 -10.98 -17.73 2.37
C VAL A 244 -12.47 -17.94 2.11
N GLU A 245 -13.29 -18.19 3.14
CA GLU A 245 -14.75 -18.27 3.00
C GLU A 245 -15.36 -16.95 2.54
N LEU A 246 -14.85 -15.80 3.04
CA LEU A 246 -15.35 -14.48 2.65
C LEU A 246 -14.73 -13.95 1.35
N VAL A 247 -13.49 -14.34 1.05
CA VAL A 247 -12.76 -13.97 -0.16
C VAL A 247 -12.29 -15.26 -0.85
N PRO A 248 -13.17 -15.95 -1.61
CA PRO A 248 -12.87 -17.29 -2.15
C PRO A 248 -11.70 -17.34 -3.13
N ARG A 249 -11.29 -16.20 -3.66
CA ARG A 249 -10.13 -16.09 -4.52
C ARG A 249 -8.82 -16.14 -3.73
N CYS A 250 -8.82 -15.70 -2.48
CA CYS A 250 -7.66 -15.75 -1.58
C CYS A 250 -7.26 -17.20 -1.28
N GLN A 251 -5.97 -17.51 -1.41
CA GLN A 251 -5.44 -18.88 -1.24
C GLN A 251 -4.32 -18.93 -0.21
#